data_654e767ae7e8f96cea13297b3313b8a1
#
_entry.id   654e767ae7e8f96cea13297b3313b8a1
#
_cell.length_a   1.000
_cell.length_b   1.000
_cell.length_c   1.000
_cell.angle_alpha   90.00
_cell.angle_beta   90.00
_cell.angle_gamma   90.00
#
_symmetry.space_group_name_H-M   'P 1'
#
loop_
_entity.id
_entity.type
_entity.pdbx_description
1 polymer ?
#
loop_
_entity_poly.entity_id
_entity_poly.type
_entity_poly.pdbx_seq_one_letter_code
_entity_poly.pdbx_strand_id
1 'polypeptide(L)'
;TVLRPLEEQGGGFVEVNAAPGLRMHLAPSYGKPRNVGAAMVDKLFAHGDDGRIPTVAVTGTNGKTTTARLIAHLFTAQGLRVGMTNTDGVYVNGRQIDSGDCSGPKSARNVLLHPEVDAAVFETARGGILREGLGFDRCQVAVVTNIGAGDHLGLNYITTVEDLAVLKRVIVQNVATTGYAVLNAADPIVAAMAPACPGKIIFFASDRHHPVMATHRAQGHRTVYVDGDSIVASEGSWRETIHLRDVPITRNGKIGFQVENVMAAVAAAWGVDMPWQTIRRGLSGFVNDSDNAPGRFNIMDYRGATVIADYGHNPDAMR
;
A
#
# COMPACT_ATOMS: atom_id res chain seq x y z
N THR A 1 -35.47 25.68 -24.12
CA THR A 1 -35.35 24.64 -25.17
C THR A 1 -34.30 25.09 -26.18
N VAL A 2 -33.29 24.29 -26.42
CA VAL A 2 -32.29 24.50 -27.46
C VAL A 2 -32.81 23.90 -28.76
N LEU A 3 -33.16 24.75 -29.74
CA LEU A 3 -33.78 24.33 -31.00
C LEU A 3 -32.76 24.24 -32.16
N ARG A 4 -31.63 24.91 -32.03
CA ARG A 4 -30.58 24.98 -33.03
C ARG A 4 -29.19 24.75 -32.36
N PRO A 5 -28.13 24.52 -33.11
CA PRO A 5 -26.78 24.53 -32.57
C PRO A 5 -26.48 25.80 -31.74
N LEU A 6 -25.74 25.67 -30.65
CA LEU A 6 -25.47 26.81 -29.74
C LEU A 6 -24.75 27.96 -30.44
N GLU A 7 -23.95 27.64 -31.47
CA GLU A 7 -23.21 28.61 -32.28
C GLU A 7 -24.17 29.52 -33.07
N GLU A 8 -25.38 29.01 -33.44
CA GLU A 8 -26.37 29.77 -34.22
C GLU A 8 -27.29 30.60 -33.35
N GLN A 9 -27.73 30.05 -32.21
CA GLN A 9 -28.77 30.69 -31.39
C GLN A 9 -28.28 31.27 -30.07
N GLY A 10 -27.01 31.02 -29.74
CA GLY A 10 -26.47 31.26 -28.40
C GLY A 10 -27.01 30.26 -27.36
N GLY A 11 -26.37 30.19 -26.23
CA GLY A 11 -26.74 29.35 -25.11
C GLY A 11 -26.41 30.01 -23.78
N GLY A 12 -26.87 29.42 -22.70
CA GLY A 12 -26.56 29.86 -21.36
C GLY A 12 -26.69 28.72 -20.37
N PHE A 13 -25.92 28.84 -19.26
CA PHE A 13 -26.08 27.95 -18.11
C PHE A 13 -27.24 28.44 -17.26
N VAL A 14 -28.23 27.57 -17.02
CA VAL A 14 -29.37 27.85 -16.14
C VAL A 14 -29.07 27.37 -14.73
N GLU A 15 -28.52 26.15 -14.62
CA GLU A 15 -28.11 25.54 -13.35
C GLU A 15 -27.06 24.46 -13.58
N VAL A 16 -26.36 24.08 -12.53
CA VAL A 16 -25.39 22.95 -12.51
C VAL A 16 -25.85 21.98 -11.43
N ASN A 17 -26.07 20.73 -11.80
CA ASN A 17 -26.50 19.67 -10.89
C ASN A 17 -25.32 18.76 -10.52
N ALA A 18 -25.05 18.61 -9.23
CA ALA A 18 -24.00 17.72 -8.71
C ALA A 18 -24.28 16.23 -8.96
N ALA A 19 -25.57 15.86 -9.05
CA ALA A 19 -26.00 14.48 -9.30
C ALA A 19 -27.13 14.48 -10.37
N PRO A 20 -26.80 14.68 -11.65
CA PRO A 20 -27.80 14.79 -12.71
C PRO A 20 -28.52 13.45 -12.94
N GLY A 21 -29.84 13.50 -13.07
CA GLY A 21 -30.63 12.34 -13.47
C GLY A 21 -30.41 12.01 -14.96
N LEU A 22 -30.01 10.78 -15.26
CA LEU A 22 -29.71 10.36 -16.63
C LEU A 22 -30.92 9.71 -17.34
N ARG A 23 -31.95 9.28 -16.58
CA ARG A 23 -33.09 8.54 -17.15
C ARG A 23 -33.78 9.28 -18.30
N MET A 24 -33.97 10.59 -18.17
CA MET A 24 -34.63 11.41 -19.22
C MET A 24 -33.87 11.42 -20.56
N HIS A 25 -32.56 11.15 -20.52
CA HIS A 25 -31.74 11.06 -21.71
C HIS A 25 -31.65 9.63 -22.25
N LEU A 26 -31.55 8.62 -21.35
CA LEU A 26 -31.42 7.22 -21.72
C LEU A 26 -32.73 6.55 -22.12
N ALA A 27 -33.85 6.97 -21.50
CA ALA A 27 -35.20 6.45 -21.77
C ALA A 27 -36.23 7.60 -21.76
N PRO A 28 -36.15 8.53 -22.73
CA PRO A 28 -37.06 9.65 -22.81
C PRO A 28 -38.50 9.18 -23.10
N SER A 29 -39.50 9.87 -22.55
CA SER A 29 -40.91 9.61 -22.87
C SER A 29 -41.25 9.98 -24.34
N TYR A 30 -40.52 10.92 -24.91
CA TYR A 30 -40.63 11.36 -26.30
C TYR A 30 -39.26 11.62 -26.89
N GLY A 31 -39.09 11.30 -28.18
CA GLY A 31 -37.83 11.50 -28.88
C GLY A 31 -36.87 10.28 -28.81
N LYS A 32 -35.67 10.44 -29.32
CA LYS A 32 -34.68 9.37 -29.40
C LYS A 32 -33.79 9.35 -28.12
N PRO A 33 -33.46 8.17 -27.57
CA PRO A 33 -32.54 8.06 -26.47
C PRO A 33 -31.14 8.55 -26.88
N ARG A 34 -30.42 9.12 -25.91
CA ARG A 34 -29.00 9.55 -26.05
C ARG A 34 -28.21 8.98 -24.90
N ASN A 35 -27.10 8.32 -25.23
CA ASN A 35 -26.20 7.75 -24.20
C ASN A 35 -25.24 8.83 -23.62
N VAL A 36 -25.84 9.78 -22.89
CA VAL A 36 -25.06 10.86 -22.25
C VAL A 36 -24.14 10.35 -21.17
N GLY A 37 -24.47 9.21 -20.52
CA GLY A 37 -23.62 8.59 -19.50
C GLY A 37 -22.30 8.11 -20.09
N ALA A 38 -22.31 7.46 -21.26
CA ALA A 38 -21.09 7.07 -21.95
C ALA A 38 -20.20 8.29 -22.27
N ALA A 39 -20.82 9.35 -22.84
CA ALA A 39 -20.08 10.57 -23.16
C ALA A 39 -19.45 11.25 -21.93
N MET A 40 -20.12 11.17 -20.76
CA MET A 40 -19.54 11.64 -19.50
C MET A 40 -18.33 10.78 -19.07
N VAL A 41 -18.45 9.46 -19.12
CA VAL A 41 -17.38 8.53 -18.78
C VAL A 41 -16.19 8.69 -19.72
N ASP A 42 -16.45 8.74 -21.04
CA ASP A 42 -15.41 8.95 -22.07
C ASP A 42 -14.66 10.29 -21.90
N LYS A 43 -15.33 11.29 -21.30
CA LYS A 43 -14.70 12.58 -21.00
C LYS A 43 -13.88 12.55 -19.71
N LEU A 44 -14.27 11.75 -18.73
CA LEU A 44 -13.57 11.61 -17.44
C LEU A 44 -12.35 10.69 -17.55
N PHE A 45 -12.44 9.66 -18.37
CA PHE A 45 -11.38 8.66 -18.54
C PHE A 45 -10.88 8.70 -19.99
N ALA A 46 -9.57 8.83 -20.16
CA ALA A 46 -8.96 8.76 -21.48
C ALA A 46 -9.17 7.37 -22.09
N HIS A 47 -9.12 7.29 -23.43
CA HIS A 47 -9.34 6.03 -24.15
C HIS A 47 -8.33 4.94 -23.67
N GLY A 48 -8.83 3.85 -23.09
CA GLY A 48 -8.02 2.77 -22.52
C GLY A 48 -7.66 2.97 -21.01
N ASP A 49 -8.06 4.07 -20.40
CA ASP A 49 -7.94 4.27 -18.96
C ASP A 49 -9.03 3.45 -18.24
N ASP A 50 -8.65 2.57 -17.34
CA ASP A 50 -9.56 1.78 -16.52
C ASP A 50 -9.96 2.47 -15.21
N GLY A 51 -9.57 3.73 -15.02
CA GLY A 51 -9.83 4.54 -13.84
C GLY A 51 -9.10 4.08 -12.59
N ARG A 52 -8.05 3.26 -12.74
CA ARG A 52 -7.31 2.71 -11.59
C ARG A 52 -6.04 3.48 -11.33
N ILE A 53 -5.75 3.61 -10.05
CA ILE A 53 -4.48 4.16 -9.57
C ILE A 53 -3.63 3.04 -8.94
N PRO A 54 -2.30 3.18 -8.91
CA PRO A 54 -1.45 2.27 -8.16
C PRO A 54 -1.91 2.14 -6.72
N THR A 55 -2.22 0.92 -6.29
CA THR A 55 -2.74 0.64 -4.95
C THR A 55 -1.90 -0.44 -4.29
N VAL A 56 -1.38 -0.13 -3.09
CA VAL A 56 -0.62 -1.06 -2.25
C VAL A 56 -1.36 -1.29 -0.94
N ALA A 57 -1.62 -2.55 -0.61
CA ALA A 57 -2.19 -2.95 0.68
C ALA A 57 -1.11 -3.57 1.57
N VAL A 58 -1.05 -3.18 2.84
CA VAL A 58 -0.05 -3.65 3.80
C VAL A 58 -0.74 -4.25 5.02
N THR A 59 -0.42 -5.49 5.35
CA THR A 59 -0.87 -6.16 6.58
C THR A 59 0.28 -6.87 7.30
N GLY A 60 0.01 -7.40 8.46
CA GLY A 60 0.97 -8.11 9.31
C GLY A 60 0.66 -7.90 10.78
N THR A 61 1.40 -8.52 11.68
CA THR A 61 1.30 -8.25 13.12
C THR A 61 2.08 -6.98 13.44
N ASN A 62 3.35 -6.90 13.08
CA ASN A 62 4.23 -5.75 13.32
C ASN A 62 4.74 -5.15 11.99
N GLY A 63 5.17 -3.88 12.02
CA GLY A 63 5.80 -3.20 10.90
C GLY A 63 4.84 -2.58 9.88
N LYS A 64 3.52 -2.82 9.95
CA LYS A 64 2.52 -2.32 8.99
C LYS A 64 2.61 -0.81 8.73
N THR A 65 2.48 -0.03 9.79
CA THR A 65 2.44 1.45 9.71
C THR A 65 3.73 2.01 9.14
N THR A 66 4.88 1.52 9.61
CA THR A 66 6.19 1.95 9.09
C THR A 66 6.36 1.60 7.63
N THR A 67 6.01 0.38 7.23
CA THR A 67 6.09 -0.07 5.83
C THR A 67 5.13 0.75 4.94
N ALA A 68 3.89 1.00 5.39
CA ALA A 68 2.94 1.82 4.65
C ALA A 68 3.45 3.25 4.46
N ARG A 69 4.01 3.87 5.51
CA ARG A 69 4.60 5.22 5.45
C ARG A 69 5.82 5.27 4.52
N LEU A 70 6.70 4.26 4.56
CA LEU A 70 7.82 4.14 3.64
C LEU A 70 7.35 4.07 2.18
N ILE A 71 6.38 3.21 1.88
CA ILE A 71 5.83 3.07 0.52
C ILE A 71 5.18 4.37 0.06
N ALA A 72 4.39 5.02 0.92
CA ALA A 72 3.77 6.31 0.61
C ALA A 72 4.83 7.38 0.33
N HIS A 73 5.91 7.43 1.11
CA HIS A 73 7.03 8.35 0.88
C HIS A 73 7.74 8.08 -0.46
N LEU A 74 7.90 6.81 -0.84
CA LEU A 74 8.47 6.43 -2.14
C LEU A 74 7.59 6.90 -3.31
N PHE A 75 6.28 6.76 -3.23
CA PHE A 75 5.35 7.31 -4.21
C PHE A 75 5.42 8.85 -4.28
N THR A 76 5.51 9.52 -3.11
CA THR A 76 5.72 10.97 -3.06
C THR A 76 7.04 11.38 -3.72
N ALA A 77 8.12 10.61 -3.50
CA ALA A 77 9.40 10.83 -4.16
C ALA A 77 9.35 10.63 -5.69
N GLN A 78 8.37 9.85 -6.18
CA GLN A 78 8.06 9.72 -7.60
C GLN A 78 7.29 10.91 -8.17
N GLY A 79 6.77 11.79 -7.30
CA GLY A 79 5.99 12.97 -7.69
C GLY A 79 4.48 12.75 -7.69
N LEU A 80 3.99 11.63 -7.13
CA LEU A 80 2.56 11.33 -7.04
C LEU A 80 1.93 11.95 -5.78
N ARG A 81 0.68 12.36 -5.88
CA ARG A 81 -0.15 12.76 -4.74
C ARG A 81 -0.70 11.49 -4.09
N VAL A 82 -0.20 11.17 -2.91
CA VAL A 82 -0.47 9.89 -2.26
C VAL A 82 -1.61 10.00 -1.27
N GLY A 83 -2.57 9.08 -1.39
CA GLY A 83 -3.54 8.79 -0.34
C GLY A 83 -3.05 7.62 0.52
N MET A 84 -3.05 7.78 1.83
CA MET A 84 -2.61 6.74 2.76
C MET A 84 -3.57 6.62 3.93
N THR A 85 -3.85 5.38 4.34
CA THR A 85 -4.55 5.10 5.60
C THR A 85 -3.69 4.22 6.49
N ASN A 86 -3.70 4.52 7.78
CA ASN A 86 -3.02 3.72 8.79
C ASN A 86 -3.68 3.85 10.17
N THR A 87 -3.08 3.28 11.20
CA THR A 87 -3.57 3.33 12.59
C THR A 87 -3.59 4.75 13.18
N ASP A 88 -2.85 5.70 12.59
CA ASP A 88 -2.76 7.06 13.10
C ASP A 88 -3.73 8.02 12.39
N GLY A 89 -4.22 7.65 11.17
CA GLY A 89 -5.14 8.51 10.43
C GLY A 89 -5.24 8.25 8.93
N VAL A 90 -5.90 9.18 8.25
CA VAL A 90 -5.99 9.30 6.79
C VAL A 90 -5.15 10.49 6.35
N TYR A 91 -4.31 10.25 5.35
CA TYR A 91 -3.41 11.26 4.80
C TYR A 91 -3.65 11.40 3.29
N VAL A 92 -3.70 12.63 2.81
CA VAL A 92 -3.73 12.95 1.37
C VAL A 92 -2.64 13.97 1.08
N ASN A 93 -1.74 13.62 0.18
CA ASN A 93 -0.61 14.45 -0.22
C ASN A 93 0.21 14.98 0.99
N GLY A 94 0.51 14.10 1.94
CA GLY A 94 1.24 14.39 3.18
C GLY A 94 0.44 15.10 4.26
N ARG A 95 -0.78 15.54 3.98
CA ARG A 95 -1.64 16.23 4.93
C ARG A 95 -2.60 15.27 5.59
N GLN A 96 -2.64 15.24 6.92
CA GLN A 96 -3.62 14.46 7.67
C GLN A 96 -5.01 15.10 7.55
N ILE A 97 -5.99 14.33 7.07
CA ILE A 97 -7.38 14.78 6.88
C ILE A 97 -8.36 14.11 7.84
N ASP A 98 -7.95 13.02 8.49
CA ASP A 98 -8.70 12.33 9.54
C ASP A 98 -7.72 11.70 10.53
N SER A 99 -8.12 11.50 11.79
CA SER A 99 -7.28 10.99 12.88
C SER A 99 -7.90 9.77 13.56
N GLY A 100 -7.05 8.96 14.20
CA GLY A 100 -7.43 7.71 14.85
C GLY A 100 -7.18 6.49 13.99
N ASP A 101 -7.68 5.33 14.42
CA ASP A 101 -7.50 4.07 13.68
C ASP A 101 -8.30 4.08 12.37
N CYS A 102 -7.61 4.43 11.31
CA CYS A 102 -8.13 4.50 9.95
C CYS A 102 -7.69 3.30 9.06
N SER A 103 -7.28 2.19 9.65
CA SER A 103 -6.83 0.98 8.94
C SER A 103 -7.99 0.12 8.39
N GLY A 104 -9.19 0.66 8.33
CA GLY A 104 -10.40 -0.02 7.88
C GLY A 104 -10.87 0.38 6.47
N PRO A 105 -11.86 -0.35 5.91
CA PRO A 105 -12.33 -0.19 4.53
C PRO A 105 -13.01 1.15 4.26
N LYS A 106 -13.65 1.76 5.25
CA LYS A 106 -14.26 3.10 5.09
C LYS A 106 -13.21 4.15 4.73
N SER A 107 -12.09 4.15 5.45
CA SER A 107 -10.99 5.08 5.20
C SER A 107 -10.33 4.85 3.84
N ALA A 108 -10.17 3.58 3.43
CA ALA A 108 -9.65 3.24 2.11
C ALA A 108 -10.57 3.75 0.99
N ARG A 109 -11.90 3.59 1.12
CA ARG A 109 -12.87 4.15 0.15
C ARG A 109 -12.79 5.67 0.08
N ASN A 110 -12.67 6.36 1.23
CA ASN A 110 -12.54 7.82 1.26
C ASN A 110 -11.31 8.29 0.48
N VAL A 111 -10.19 7.59 0.61
CA VAL A 111 -8.96 7.87 -0.15
C VAL A 111 -9.17 7.64 -1.64
N LEU A 112 -9.77 6.51 -2.05
CA LEU A 112 -10.00 6.19 -3.47
C LEU A 112 -10.99 7.14 -4.16
N LEU A 113 -11.89 7.75 -3.40
CA LEU A 113 -12.85 8.74 -3.92
C LEU A 113 -12.28 10.17 -3.93
N HIS A 114 -11.09 10.38 -3.34
CA HIS A 114 -10.52 11.72 -3.23
C HIS A 114 -9.89 12.18 -4.55
N PRO A 115 -10.29 13.34 -5.11
CA PRO A 115 -9.88 13.76 -6.46
C PRO A 115 -8.40 14.11 -6.60
N GLU A 116 -7.69 14.30 -5.49
CA GLU A 116 -6.27 14.63 -5.48
C GLU A 116 -5.36 13.42 -5.27
N VAL A 117 -5.86 12.18 -5.38
CA VAL A 117 -5.07 10.98 -5.13
C VAL A 117 -4.68 10.31 -6.43
N ASP A 118 -3.36 10.20 -6.67
CA ASP A 118 -2.76 9.55 -7.83
C ASP A 118 -2.25 8.14 -7.52
N ALA A 119 -2.00 7.83 -6.24
CA ALA A 119 -1.59 6.51 -5.75
C ALA A 119 -2.10 6.30 -4.31
N ALA A 120 -2.39 5.06 -3.94
CA ALA A 120 -2.95 4.73 -2.64
C ALA A 120 -2.13 3.67 -1.89
N VAL A 121 -1.96 3.87 -0.57
CA VAL A 121 -1.33 2.91 0.33
C VAL A 121 -2.24 2.66 1.53
N PHE A 122 -2.67 1.43 1.71
CA PHE A 122 -3.62 1.05 2.75
C PHE A 122 -2.99 0.11 3.78
N GLU A 123 -2.79 0.60 5.01
CA GLU A 123 -2.63 -0.31 6.14
C GLU A 123 -3.96 -1.03 6.36
N THR A 124 -3.92 -2.37 6.36
CA THR A 124 -5.12 -3.20 6.42
C THR A 124 -5.07 -4.04 7.69
N ALA A 125 -5.75 -3.58 8.72
CA ALA A 125 -5.77 -4.23 10.02
C ALA A 125 -6.88 -5.30 10.11
N ARG A 126 -6.67 -6.26 11.00
CA ARG A 126 -7.56 -7.38 11.28
C ARG A 126 -9.02 -6.95 11.46
N GLY A 127 -9.25 -5.95 12.32
CA GLY A 127 -10.60 -5.53 12.69
C GLY A 127 -11.42 -4.98 11.52
N GLY A 128 -10.79 -4.27 10.59
CA GLY A 128 -11.43 -3.77 9.38
C GLY A 128 -11.85 -4.91 8.46
N ILE A 129 -10.93 -5.82 8.14
CA ILE A 129 -11.18 -6.97 7.26
C ILE A 129 -12.33 -7.83 7.80
N LEU A 130 -12.35 -8.11 9.11
CA LEU A 130 -13.39 -8.95 9.74
C LEU A 130 -14.79 -8.35 9.65
N ARG A 131 -14.91 -7.03 9.83
CA ARG A 131 -16.22 -6.37 9.92
C ARG A 131 -16.82 -6.05 8.56
N GLU A 132 -15.99 -5.60 7.61
CA GLU A 132 -16.47 -5.02 6.35
C GLU A 132 -15.69 -5.46 5.12
N GLY A 133 -14.68 -6.33 5.28
CA GLY A 133 -13.78 -6.73 4.20
C GLY A 133 -12.79 -5.65 3.82
N LEU A 134 -12.46 -5.57 2.53
CA LEU A 134 -11.56 -4.57 1.96
C LEU A 134 -12.34 -3.38 1.41
N GLY A 135 -11.76 -2.18 1.46
CA GLY A 135 -12.32 -0.98 0.85
C GLY A 135 -12.03 -0.85 -0.65
N PHE A 136 -11.41 -1.86 -1.25
CA PHE A 136 -11.02 -1.96 -2.66
C PHE A 136 -11.27 -3.38 -3.16
N ASP A 137 -11.46 -3.54 -4.47
CA ASP A 137 -11.70 -4.85 -5.10
C ASP A 137 -10.39 -5.59 -5.38
N ARG A 138 -9.32 -4.87 -5.73
CA ARG A 138 -7.99 -5.43 -5.97
C ARG A 138 -6.90 -4.38 -5.71
N CYS A 139 -5.69 -4.85 -5.39
CA CYS A 139 -4.48 -4.03 -5.27
C CYS A 139 -3.44 -4.50 -6.29
N GLN A 140 -2.54 -3.60 -6.64
CA GLN A 140 -1.40 -3.94 -7.50
C GLN A 140 -0.33 -4.68 -6.71
N VAL A 141 -0.14 -4.31 -5.44
CA VAL A 141 0.77 -5.00 -4.54
C VAL A 141 0.12 -5.23 -3.18
N ALA A 142 0.22 -6.45 -2.67
CA ALA A 142 -0.10 -6.81 -1.29
C ALA A 142 1.19 -7.12 -0.52
N VAL A 143 1.38 -6.51 0.64
CA VAL A 143 2.54 -6.74 1.51
C VAL A 143 2.09 -7.42 2.79
N VAL A 144 2.71 -8.55 3.14
CA VAL A 144 2.53 -9.23 4.43
C VAL A 144 3.87 -9.27 5.15
N THR A 145 4.00 -8.50 6.23
CA THR A 145 5.27 -8.34 6.95
C THR A 145 5.61 -9.54 7.82
N ASN A 146 4.70 -9.94 8.69
CA ASN A 146 4.83 -11.08 9.60
C ASN A 146 3.48 -11.44 10.20
N ILE A 147 3.38 -12.65 10.77
CA ILE A 147 2.21 -13.10 11.53
C ILE A 147 2.67 -13.72 12.85
N GLY A 148 2.38 -13.03 13.95
CA GLY A 148 2.75 -13.46 15.30
C GLY A 148 1.55 -13.57 16.24
N ALA A 149 1.75 -14.22 17.38
CA ALA A 149 0.72 -14.42 18.41
C ALA A 149 0.27 -13.12 19.09
N GLY A 150 1.00 -12.02 18.89
CA GLY A 150 0.72 -10.72 19.53
C GLY A 150 -0.46 -9.93 18.96
N ASP A 151 -1.20 -10.44 17.98
CA ASP A 151 -2.26 -9.69 17.29
C ASP A 151 -3.68 -10.00 17.86
N HIS A 152 -3.84 -9.77 19.17
CA HIS A 152 -5.14 -9.87 19.86
C HIS A 152 -5.91 -11.19 19.63
N LEU A 153 -5.25 -12.34 19.75
CA LEU A 153 -5.90 -13.64 19.69
C LEU A 153 -6.98 -13.76 20.78
N GLY A 154 -8.06 -14.48 20.50
CA GLY A 154 -9.21 -14.65 21.38
C GLY A 154 -10.34 -13.65 21.17
N LEU A 155 -10.16 -12.63 20.32
CA LEU A 155 -11.21 -11.67 19.98
C LEU A 155 -11.87 -11.98 18.63
N ASN A 156 -13.21 -11.85 18.57
CA ASN A 156 -14.01 -12.01 17.36
C ASN A 156 -13.79 -13.37 16.66
N TYR A 157 -13.75 -14.45 17.41
CA TYR A 157 -13.58 -15.83 16.93
C TYR A 157 -12.24 -16.13 16.26
N ILE A 158 -11.28 -15.23 16.29
CA ILE A 158 -9.90 -15.46 15.85
C ILE A 158 -9.11 -15.93 17.05
N THR A 159 -8.92 -17.23 17.18
CA THR A 159 -8.33 -17.86 18.37
C THR A 159 -6.92 -18.37 18.15
N THR A 160 -6.56 -18.62 16.91
CA THR A 160 -5.26 -19.16 16.51
C THR A 160 -4.52 -18.23 15.54
N VAL A 161 -3.23 -18.47 15.40
CA VAL A 161 -2.39 -17.75 14.42
C VAL A 161 -2.78 -18.16 13.00
N GLU A 162 -3.26 -19.37 12.82
CA GLU A 162 -3.76 -19.90 11.55
C GLU A 162 -5.06 -19.17 11.11
N ASP A 163 -5.99 -18.92 12.04
CA ASP A 163 -7.20 -18.13 11.77
C ASP A 163 -6.81 -16.71 11.33
N LEU A 164 -5.83 -16.11 12.04
CA LEU A 164 -5.30 -14.81 11.70
C LEU A 164 -4.65 -14.80 10.31
N ALA A 165 -3.93 -15.87 9.95
CA ALA A 165 -3.32 -16.04 8.65
C ALA A 165 -4.37 -16.10 7.53
N VAL A 166 -5.46 -16.84 7.73
CA VAL A 166 -6.58 -16.91 6.77
C VAL A 166 -7.15 -15.52 6.53
N LEU A 167 -7.37 -14.74 7.59
CA LEU A 167 -7.89 -13.40 7.49
C LEU A 167 -6.95 -12.44 6.74
N LYS A 168 -5.67 -12.43 7.12
CA LYS A 168 -4.68 -11.53 6.50
C LYS A 168 -4.37 -11.92 5.04
N ARG A 169 -4.52 -13.19 4.68
CA ARG A 169 -4.37 -13.68 3.31
C ARG A 169 -5.36 -13.04 2.33
N VAL A 170 -6.45 -12.46 2.80
CA VAL A 170 -7.45 -11.79 1.95
C VAL A 170 -6.82 -10.73 1.05
N ILE A 171 -5.85 -9.94 1.53
CA ILE A 171 -5.19 -8.94 0.66
C ILE A 171 -4.36 -9.61 -0.45
N VAL A 172 -3.74 -10.76 -0.15
CA VAL A 172 -2.96 -11.54 -1.13
C VAL A 172 -3.86 -12.11 -2.22
N GLN A 173 -5.05 -12.60 -1.85
CA GLN A 173 -6.07 -13.12 -2.78
C GLN A 173 -6.65 -12.05 -3.70
N ASN A 174 -6.54 -10.78 -3.31
CA ASN A 174 -7.03 -9.62 -4.05
C ASN A 174 -5.93 -8.85 -4.80
N VAL A 175 -4.78 -9.48 -5.02
CA VAL A 175 -3.75 -8.95 -5.91
C VAL A 175 -4.21 -9.07 -7.37
N ALA A 176 -3.97 -8.03 -8.17
CA ALA A 176 -4.21 -8.09 -9.61
C ALA A 176 -3.38 -9.21 -10.25
N THR A 177 -3.87 -9.84 -11.31
CA THR A 177 -3.16 -10.93 -12.02
C THR A 177 -1.80 -10.49 -12.57
N THR A 178 -1.63 -9.19 -12.85
CA THR A 178 -0.36 -8.58 -13.27
C THR A 178 0.47 -8.04 -12.10
N GLY A 179 -0.08 -8.06 -10.87
CA GLY A 179 0.52 -7.52 -9.66
C GLY A 179 1.38 -8.52 -8.89
N TYR A 180 1.75 -8.14 -7.67
CA TYR A 180 2.66 -8.91 -6.82
C TYR A 180 2.17 -9.03 -5.37
N ALA A 181 2.36 -10.21 -4.78
CA ALA A 181 2.37 -10.34 -3.32
C ALA A 181 3.82 -10.29 -2.82
N VAL A 182 4.11 -9.39 -1.90
CA VAL A 182 5.38 -9.22 -1.20
C VAL A 182 5.27 -9.93 0.14
N LEU A 183 5.99 -11.03 0.29
CA LEU A 183 5.85 -11.95 1.42
C LEU A 183 7.17 -12.16 2.15
N ASN A 184 7.15 -12.12 3.47
CA ASN A 184 8.31 -12.46 4.30
C ASN A 184 8.57 -13.96 4.26
N ALA A 185 9.68 -14.37 3.63
CA ALA A 185 10.05 -15.78 3.50
C ALA A 185 10.53 -16.40 4.82
N ALA A 186 11.00 -15.58 5.78
CA ALA A 186 11.45 -16.07 7.08
C ALA A 186 10.28 -16.44 8.01
N ASP A 187 9.07 -15.97 7.70
CA ASP A 187 7.83 -16.35 8.39
C ASP A 187 7.14 -17.46 7.60
N PRO A 188 7.12 -18.71 8.09
CA PRO A 188 6.56 -19.84 7.37
C PRO A 188 5.06 -19.70 7.09
N ILE A 189 4.31 -19.00 7.96
CA ILE A 189 2.88 -18.76 7.79
C ILE A 189 2.66 -17.76 6.65
N VAL A 190 3.48 -16.72 6.58
CA VAL A 190 3.43 -15.74 5.50
C VAL A 190 3.86 -16.37 4.18
N ALA A 191 4.96 -17.12 4.17
CA ALA A 191 5.45 -17.81 2.98
C ALA A 191 4.40 -18.79 2.39
N ALA A 192 3.64 -19.47 3.24
CA ALA A 192 2.56 -20.38 2.86
C ALA A 192 1.37 -19.67 2.17
N MET A 193 1.29 -18.35 2.18
CA MET A 193 0.24 -17.59 1.47
C MET A 193 0.50 -17.48 -0.04
N ALA A 194 1.73 -17.75 -0.51
CA ALA A 194 2.11 -17.57 -1.91
C ALA A 194 1.17 -18.23 -2.93
N PRO A 195 0.69 -19.48 -2.74
CA PRO A 195 -0.23 -20.11 -3.68
C PRO A 195 -1.60 -19.43 -3.81
N ALA A 196 -1.97 -18.56 -2.86
CA ALA A 196 -3.24 -17.85 -2.88
C ALA A 196 -3.21 -16.57 -3.72
N CYS A 197 -2.03 -16.14 -4.18
CA CYS A 197 -1.87 -14.94 -4.99
C CYS A 197 -2.23 -15.22 -6.45
N PRO A 198 -3.18 -14.45 -7.05
CA PRO A 198 -3.49 -14.56 -8.48
C PRO A 198 -2.37 -13.99 -9.38
N GLY A 199 -1.54 -13.09 -8.81
CA GLY A 199 -0.40 -12.47 -9.48
C GLY A 199 0.91 -13.23 -9.23
N LYS A 200 2.01 -12.49 -9.17
CA LYS A 200 3.36 -13.00 -8.93
C LYS A 200 3.78 -12.78 -7.48
N ILE A 201 4.90 -13.41 -7.09
CA ILE A 201 5.44 -13.31 -5.73
C ILE A 201 6.78 -12.59 -5.77
N ILE A 202 7.01 -11.72 -4.78
CA ILE A 202 8.31 -11.22 -4.39
C ILE A 202 8.54 -11.67 -2.95
N PHE A 203 9.49 -12.55 -2.72
CA PHE A 203 9.88 -12.89 -1.36
C PHE A 203 10.96 -11.94 -0.84
N PHE A 204 10.87 -11.58 0.44
CA PHE A 204 11.94 -10.90 1.13
C PHE A 204 12.32 -11.63 2.42
N ALA A 205 13.60 -11.57 2.79
CA ALA A 205 14.13 -12.05 4.06
C ALA A 205 15.54 -11.49 4.27
N SER A 206 15.95 -11.35 5.54
CA SER A 206 17.33 -10.93 5.87
C SER A 206 18.35 -11.99 5.44
N ASP A 207 18.04 -13.28 5.61
CA ASP A 207 18.90 -14.37 5.17
C ASP A 207 18.67 -14.75 3.70
N ARG A 208 19.65 -14.45 2.84
CA ARG A 208 19.62 -14.84 1.42
C ARG A 208 19.64 -16.35 1.19
N HIS A 209 20.08 -17.14 2.17
CA HIS A 209 20.19 -18.59 2.09
C HIS A 209 18.96 -19.32 2.65
N HIS A 210 17.99 -18.58 3.20
CA HIS A 210 16.73 -19.19 3.63
C HIS A 210 16.15 -20.07 2.51
N PRO A 211 15.70 -21.32 2.78
CA PRO A 211 15.31 -22.28 1.75
C PRO A 211 14.28 -21.75 0.75
N VAL A 212 13.24 -21.02 1.24
CA VAL A 212 12.22 -20.40 0.39
C VAL A 212 12.86 -19.37 -0.55
N MET A 213 13.75 -18.52 -0.04
CA MET A 213 14.48 -17.51 -0.83
C MET A 213 15.37 -18.17 -1.88
N ALA A 214 16.15 -19.18 -1.48
CA ALA A 214 17.07 -19.90 -2.37
C ALA A 214 16.34 -20.57 -3.53
N THR A 215 15.23 -21.26 -3.23
CA THR A 215 14.40 -21.92 -4.23
C THR A 215 13.76 -20.92 -5.20
N HIS A 216 13.13 -19.87 -4.70
CA HIS A 216 12.47 -18.85 -5.51
C HIS A 216 13.45 -18.12 -6.43
N ARG A 217 14.63 -17.78 -5.91
CA ARG A 217 15.71 -17.17 -6.67
C ARG A 217 16.28 -18.09 -7.75
N ALA A 218 16.45 -19.38 -7.44
CA ALA A 218 16.92 -20.38 -8.42
C ALA A 218 15.96 -20.53 -9.60
N GLN A 219 14.67 -20.27 -9.40
CA GLN A 219 13.65 -20.22 -10.44
C GLN A 219 13.66 -18.90 -11.24
N GLY A 220 14.56 -17.97 -10.92
CA GLY A 220 14.66 -16.68 -11.61
C GLY A 220 13.65 -15.61 -11.17
N HIS A 221 12.93 -15.85 -10.08
CA HIS A 221 11.90 -14.94 -9.59
C HIS A 221 12.46 -13.80 -8.72
N ARG A 222 11.66 -12.75 -8.54
CA ARG A 222 12.01 -11.55 -7.76
C ARG A 222 12.19 -11.86 -6.28
N THR A 223 13.35 -11.45 -5.73
CA THR A 223 13.65 -11.56 -4.30
C THR A 223 14.34 -10.30 -3.80
N VAL A 224 14.13 -9.96 -2.51
CA VAL A 224 14.82 -8.87 -1.81
C VAL A 224 15.43 -9.43 -0.53
N TYR A 225 16.74 -9.24 -0.32
CA TYR A 225 17.48 -9.81 0.80
C TYR A 225 18.65 -8.94 1.23
N VAL A 226 19.25 -9.27 2.38
CA VAL A 226 20.49 -8.62 2.84
C VAL A 226 21.70 -9.41 2.35
N ASP A 227 22.68 -8.70 1.82
CA ASP A 227 24.01 -9.23 1.48
C ASP A 227 25.08 -8.26 2.01
N GLY A 228 25.78 -8.68 3.07
CA GLY A 228 26.71 -7.82 3.78
C GLY A 228 26.04 -6.59 4.39
N ASP A 229 26.46 -5.41 3.97
CA ASP A 229 25.95 -4.10 4.39
C ASP A 229 24.85 -3.52 3.48
N SER A 230 24.25 -4.35 2.65
CA SER A 230 23.39 -3.90 1.57
C SER A 230 22.11 -4.71 1.46
N ILE A 231 21.03 -4.04 1.05
CA ILE A 231 19.81 -4.67 0.55
C ILE A 231 20.00 -4.92 -0.94
N VAL A 232 19.75 -6.15 -1.37
CA VAL A 232 19.83 -6.58 -2.77
C VAL A 232 18.47 -7.03 -3.28
N ALA A 233 18.02 -6.44 -4.38
CA ALA A 233 16.91 -6.93 -5.17
C ALA A 233 17.45 -7.73 -6.36
N SER A 234 16.91 -8.92 -6.63
CA SER A 234 17.38 -9.77 -7.71
C SER A 234 16.25 -10.46 -8.46
N GLU A 235 16.41 -10.59 -9.79
CA GLU A 235 15.53 -11.33 -10.70
C GLU A 235 16.39 -12.02 -11.75
N GLY A 236 16.51 -13.34 -11.70
CA GLY A 236 17.46 -14.09 -12.54
C GLY A 236 18.91 -13.63 -12.31
N SER A 237 19.56 -13.15 -13.37
CA SER A 237 20.90 -12.58 -13.32
C SER A 237 20.94 -11.10 -12.99
N TRP A 238 19.80 -10.42 -13.06
CA TRP A 238 19.72 -8.98 -12.78
C TRP A 238 19.73 -8.69 -11.27
N ARG A 239 20.41 -7.61 -10.87
CA ARG A 239 20.54 -7.18 -9.47
C ARG A 239 20.60 -5.67 -9.36
N GLU A 240 19.99 -5.17 -8.27
CA GLU A 240 20.13 -3.81 -7.76
C GLU A 240 20.52 -3.83 -6.30
N THR A 241 21.34 -2.89 -5.90
CA THR A 241 21.91 -2.84 -4.55
C THR A 241 21.66 -1.47 -3.92
N ILE A 242 21.25 -1.48 -2.64
CA ILE A 242 21.04 -0.29 -1.80
C ILE A 242 21.86 -0.47 -0.52
N HIS A 243 22.83 0.40 -0.29
CA HIS A 243 23.64 0.31 0.93
C HIS A 243 22.82 0.75 2.15
N LEU A 244 22.88 -0.02 3.24
CA LEU A 244 22.17 0.27 4.48
C LEU A 244 22.58 1.60 5.12
N ARG A 245 23.82 2.06 4.88
CA ARG A 245 24.30 3.39 5.30
C ARG A 245 23.53 4.54 4.65
N ASP A 246 22.95 4.30 3.46
CA ASP A 246 22.20 5.31 2.71
C ASP A 246 20.70 5.30 3.07
N VAL A 247 20.30 4.45 4.04
CA VAL A 247 18.92 4.28 4.50
C VAL A 247 18.83 4.62 6.00
N PRO A 248 18.59 5.89 6.36
CA PRO A 248 18.72 6.40 7.74
C PRO A 248 17.91 5.65 8.79
N ILE A 249 16.70 5.21 8.47
CA ILE A 249 15.82 4.46 9.38
C ILE A 249 16.46 3.16 9.91
N THR A 250 17.36 2.53 9.15
CA THR A 250 18.02 1.28 9.53
C THR A 250 19.20 1.48 10.50
N ARG A 251 19.66 2.73 10.68
CA ARG A 251 20.88 3.06 11.45
C ARG A 251 22.08 2.21 11.01
N ASN A 252 22.38 2.21 9.72
CA ASN A 252 23.42 1.40 9.09
C ASN A 252 23.20 -0.11 9.28
N GLY A 253 21.92 -0.55 9.25
CA GLY A 253 21.56 -1.96 9.44
C GLY A 253 21.52 -2.44 10.89
N LYS A 254 21.76 -1.57 11.87
CA LYS A 254 21.74 -1.93 13.31
C LYS A 254 20.33 -2.24 13.84
N ILE A 255 19.30 -1.75 13.19
CA ILE A 255 17.90 -1.98 13.59
C ILE A 255 17.29 -3.01 12.62
N GLY A 256 17.39 -4.29 12.98
CA GLY A 256 17.02 -5.42 12.10
C GLY A 256 15.58 -5.36 11.59
N PHE A 257 14.60 -5.10 12.47
CA PHE A 257 13.20 -5.01 12.06
C PHE A 257 12.93 -3.82 11.10
N GLN A 258 13.71 -2.73 11.19
CA GLN A 258 13.61 -1.63 10.22
C GLN A 258 14.23 -2.04 8.87
N VAL A 259 15.26 -2.87 8.87
CA VAL A 259 15.79 -3.44 7.62
C VAL A 259 14.71 -4.29 6.94
N GLU A 260 13.96 -5.09 7.68
CA GLU A 260 12.83 -5.87 7.15
C GLU A 260 11.71 -4.98 6.60
N ASN A 261 11.31 -3.92 7.32
CA ASN A 261 10.34 -2.94 6.85
C ASN A 261 10.79 -2.27 5.53
N VAL A 262 12.09 -1.92 5.44
CA VAL A 262 12.66 -1.33 4.22
C VAL A 262 12.69 -2.34 3.08
N MET A 263 13.07 -3.60 3.32
CA MET A 263 13.03 -4.64 2.28
C MET A 263 11.61 -4.84 1.74
N ALA A 264 10.61 -4.87 2.61
CA ALA A 264 9.21 -4.97 2.22
C ALA A 264 8.77 -3.76 1.37
N ALA A 265 9.17 -2.54 1.75
CA ALA A 265 8.87 -1.32 1.01
C ALA A 265 9.60 -1.27 -0.35
N VAL A 266 10.86 -1.69 -0.42
CA VAL A 266 11.62 -1.84 -1.68
C VAL A 266 10.94 -2.84 -2.61
N ALA A 267 10.56 -4.00 -2.10
CA ALA A 267 9.86 -5.02 -2.87
C ALA A 267 8.51 -4.51 -3.39
N ALA A 268 7.76 -3.77 -2.57
CA ALA A 268 6.50 -3.16 -2.99
C ALA A 268 6.68 -2.10 -4.08
N ALA A 269 7.65 -1.21 -3.92
CA ALA A 269 7.97 -0.20 -4.92
C ALA A 269 8.43 -0.83 -6.25
N TRP A 270 9.22 -1.90 -6.18
CA TRP A 270 9.59 -2.68 -7.36
C TRP A 270 8.39 -3.40 -7.99
N GLY A 271 7.44 -3.86 -7.18
CA GLY A 271 6.21 -4.50 -7.64
C GLY A 271 5.26 -3.56 -8.39
N VAL A 272 5.40 -2.25 -8.23
CA VAL A 272 4.69 -1.22 -9.02
C VAL A 272 5.60 -0.58 -10.07
N ASP A 273 6.71 -1.23 -10.41
CA ASP A 273 7.68 -0.81 -11.43
C ASP A 273 8.25 0.60 -11.21
N MET A 274 8.42 1.02 -9.93
CA MET A 274 9.04 2.30 -9.59
C MET A 274 10.51 2.34 -10.02
N PRO A 275 10.99 3.42 -10.65
CA PRO A 275 12.40 3.53 -11.04
C PRO A 275 13.35 3.43 -9.84
N TRP A 276 14.43 2.67 -9.96
CA TRP A 276 15.40 2.42 -8.89
C TRP A 276 16.05 3.69 -8.35
N GLN A 277 16.28 4.67 -9.22
CA GLN A 277 16.78 5.98 -8.78
C GLN A 277 15.80 6.67 -7.82
N THR A 278 14.49 6.55 -8.07
CA THR A 278 13.44 7.09 -7.19
C THR A 278 13.42 6.34 -5.88
N ILE A 279 13.50 5.00 -5.90
CA ILE A 279 13.56 4.17 -4.69
C ILE A 279 14.75 4.60 -3.81
N ARG A 280 15.97 4.69 -4.36
CA ARG A 280 17.16 5.12 -3.62
C ARG A 280 17.00 6.51 -3.02
N ARG A 281 16.56 7.48 -3.84
CA ARG A 281 16.34 8.86 -3.38
C ARG A 281 15.29 8.93 -2.27
N GLY A 282 14.18 8.22 -2.41
CA GLY A 282 13.14 8.18 -1.41
C GLY A 282 13.62 7.56 -0.09
N LEU A 283 14.31 6.43 -0.14
CA LEU A 283 14.84 5.79 1.06
C LEU A 283 15.87 6.65 1.80
N SER A 284 16.75 7.34 1.09
CA SER A 284 17.73 8.24 1.69
C SER A 284 17.10 9.49 2.31
N GLY A 285 15.93 9.91 1.82
CA GLY A 285 15.19 11.05 2.33
C GLY A 285 14.19 10.73 3.45
N PHE A 286 13.97 9.44 3.77
CA PHE A 286 13.02 9.08 4.83
C PHE A 286 13.65 9.20 6.20
N VAL A 287 13.18 10.16 6.98
CA VAL A 287 13.59 10.37 8.38
C VAL A 287 12.53 9.77 9.30
N ASN A 288 12.97 8.88 10.20
CA ASN A 288 12.10 8.24 11.20
C ASN A 288 12.04 9.10 12.47
N ASP A 289 11.33 10.19 12.39
CA ASP A 289 11.09 11.12 13.50
C ASP A 289 9.60 11.15 13.92
N SER A 290 9.30 11.99 14.91
CA SER A 290 7.94 12.17 15.42
C SER A 290 6.95 12.73 14.40
N ASP A 291 7.43 13.40 13.35
CA ASP A 291 6.59 14.04 12.35
C ASP A 291 6.24 13.05 11.22
N ASN A 292 7.23 12.27 10.80
CA ASN A 292 7.07 11.31 9.68
C ASN A 292 6.54 9.94 10.11
N ALA A 293 6.89 9.46 11.31
CA ALA A 293 6.48 8.15 11.83
C ALA A 293 6.35 8.18 13.36
N PRO A 294 5.36 8.90 13.93
CA PRO A 294 5.22 9.09 15.36
C PRO A 294 5.08 7.76 16.10
N GLY A 295 5.87 7.59 17.18
CA GLY A 295 5.82 6.40 18.02
C GLY A 295 6.26 5.11 17.32
N ARG A 296 7.08 5.19 16.30
CA ARG A 296 7.62 4.03 15.57
C ARG A 296 9.14 3.96 15.69
N PHE A 297 9.61 3.68 16.91
CA PHE A 297 11.04 3.59 17.26
C PHE A 297 11.76 4.93 17.01
N ASN A 298 11.15 6.04 17.45
CA ASN A 298 11.78 7.35 17.36
C ASN A 298 12.87 7.49 18.42
N ILE A 299 14.09 7.71 17.98
CA ILE A 299 15.26 7.86 18.85
C ILE A 299 15.54 9.34 19.06
N MET A 300 15.52 9.78 20.31
CA MET A 300 15.73 11.16 20.72
C MET A 300 16.86 11.24 21.74
N ASP A 301 17.63 12.31 21.73
CA ASP A 301 18.53 12.66 22.82
C ASP A 301 17.82 13.59 23.81
N TYR A 302 17.84 13.23 25.08
CA TYR A 302 17.32 14.05 26.16
C TYR A 302 18.34 14.14 27.30
N ARG A 303 18.99 15.28 27.44
CA ARG A 303 19.98 15.55 28.49
C ARG A 303 21.12 14.51 28.55
N GLY A 304 21.60 14.05 27.41
CA GLY A 304 22.64 13.03 27.30
C GLY A 304 22.17 11.58 27.47
N ALA A 305 20.86 11.36 27.63
CA ALA A 305 20.25 10.03 27.63
C ALA A 305 19.55 9.77 26.30
N THR A 306 19.67 8.56 25.77
CA THR A 306 18.90 8.13 24.60
C THR A 306 17.51 7.71 25.01
N VAL A 307 16.49 8.37 24.49
CA VAL A 307 15.07 8.02 24.68
C VAL A 307 14.53 7.43 23.39
N ILE A 308 13.86 6.30 23.50
CA ILE A 308 13.20 5.63 22.37
C ILE A 308 11.70 5.65 22.61
N ALA A 309 10.94 6.29 21.69
CA ALA A 309 9.48 6.26 21.70
C ALA A 309 9.00 5.23 20.68
N ASP A 310 8.34 4.18 21.15
CA ASP A 310 7.76 3.12 20.32
C ASP A 310 6.38 2.71 20.82
N TYR A 311 5.51 2.36 19.88
CA TYR A 311 4.16 1.84 20.12
C TYR A 311 4.15 0.32 20.35
N GLY A 312 5.27 -0.27 20.73
CA GLY A 312 5.37 -1.71 21.02
C GLY A 312 4.30 -2.14 22.05
N HIS A 313 3.36 -2.98 21.64
CA HIS A 313 2.19 -3.37 22.41
C HIS A 313 1.99 -4.89 22.48
N ASN A 314 2.92 -5.65 21.95
CA ASN A 314 2.88 -7.12 21.99
C ASN A 314 4.28 -7.71 22.24
N PRO A 315 4.37 -8.98 22.72
CA PRO A 315 5.65 -9.60 23.08
C PRO A 315 6.66 -9.66 21.93
N ASP A 316 6.18 -9.84 20.69
CA ASP A 316 7.06 -9.94 19.50
C ASP A 316 7.65 -8.59 19.12
N ALA A 317 6.97 -7.46 19.44
CA ALA A 317 7.46 -6.12 19.22
C ALA A 317 8.46 -5.66 20.29
N MET A 318 8.54 -6.36 21.44
CA MET A 318 9.38 -6.02 22.59
C MET A 318 10.68 -6.82 22.67
N ARG A 319 10.88 -7.77 21.77
CA ARG A 319 12.10 -8.59 21.60
C ARG A 319 13.05 -7.99 20.60
#